data_c00e4dd9117ea4e141dc00f622129a53
#
_entry.id   c00e4dd9117ea4e141dc00f622129a53
#
_cell.length_a   1.000
_cell.length_b   1.000
_cell.length_c   1.000
_cell.angle_alpha   90.00
_cell.angle_beta   90.00
_cell.angle_gamma   90.00
#
_symmetry.space_group_name_H-M   'P 1'
#
loop_
_entity.id
_entity.type
_entity.pdbx_description
1 polymer ?
#
loop_
_entity_poly.entity_id
_entity_poly.type
_entity_poly.pdbx_seq_one_letter_code
_entity_poly.pdbx_strand_id
1 'polypeptide(L)'
;MSRHVALILLVSAGLLAPGTLASPQPVPKGHLVVVGGGGVPDVILKRAIELAGGPAAPIVVFPQASELADTGDVAVDMWRNAGATNVKWLPLTDAAAARQAVESAAFIWFPGGDQSKLMKAFEGTGVPEVISRRYRDGAVVGGTSAGAAVMSAIMLTGDADLQSITVGATKTAAGLGLWPEVIVDQHHLKRQRQSRLISLVLEHPTIVGVGIDERTAAIVSGPRFEIIGESSVLVIDARRAKIEPRAPGARAAARDITLHVLTAGMGMEIKN
;
A
#
# COMPACT_ATOMS: atom_id res chain seq x y z
N MET A 1 -51.06 -15.56 -57.89
CA MET A 1 -49.59 -15.35 -58.02
C MET A 1 -49.04 -14.83 -56.69
N SER A 2 -48.56 -15.70 -55.83
CA SER A 2 -48.08 -15.34 -54.48
C SER A 2 -46.56 -15.44 -54.46
N ARG A 3 -45.89 -14.31 -54.24
CA ARG A 3 -44.41 -14.23 -54.14
C ARG A 3 -44.00 -14.42 -52.68
N HIS A 4 -43.30 -15.53 -52.38
CA HIS A 4 -42.65 -15.75 -51.10
C HIS A 4 -41.30 -15.05 -51.12
N VAL A 5 -41.09 -14.15 -50.20
CA VAL A 5 -39.80 -13.49 -49.92
C VAL A 5 -39.14 -14.30 -48.78
N ALA A 6 -38.07 -14.97 -49.08
CA ALA A 6 -37.25 -15.64 -48.06
C ALA A 6 -36.29 -14.63 -47.42
N LEU A 7 -36.43 -14.45 -46.11
CA LEU A 7 -35.52 -13.63 -45.28
C LEU A 7 -34.34 -14.51 -44.85
N ILE A 8 -33.16 -14.23 -45.37
CA ILE A 8 -31.91 -14.87 -44.94
C ILE A 8 -31.35 -14.12 -43.74
N LEU A 9 -31.38 -14.73 -42.55
CA LEU A 9 -30.69 -14.22 -41.37
C LEU A 9 -29.21 -14.59 -41.46
N LEU A 10 -28.33 -13.61 -41.65
CA LEU A 10 -26.91 -13.76 -41.51
C LEU A 10 -26.55 -13.69 -40.01
N VAL A 11 -26.20 -14.83 -39.40
CA VAL A 11 -25.61 -14.90 -38.06
C VAL A 11 -24.11 -14.64 -38.19
N SER A 12 -23.69 -13.44 -37.79
CA SER A 12 -22.27 -13.15 -37.66
C SER A 12 -21.71 -13.76 -36.37
N ALA A 13 -20.96 -14.83 -36.50
CA ALA A 13 -20.16 -15.37 -35.39
C ALA A 13 -19.01 -14.44 -35.08
N GLY A 14 -19.16 -13.65 -34.05
CA GLY A 14 -18.05 -12.84 -33.50
C GLY A 14 -16.99 -13.77 -32.89
N LEU A 15 -15.81 -13.85 -33.50
CA LEU A 15 -14.64 -14.48 -32.87
C LEU A 15 -14.25 -13.65 -31.64
N LEU A 16 -14.49 -14.19 -30.45
CA LEU A 16 -13.87 -13.72 -29.20
C LEU A 16 -12.37 -13.98 -29.32
N ALA A 17 -11.58 -12.93 -29.41
CA ALA A 17 -10.12 -13.02 -29.29
C ALA A 17 -9.77 -13.61 -27.92
N PRO A 18 -8.83 -14.60 -27.85
CA PRO A 18 -8.40 -15.13 -26.57
C PRO A 18 -7.75 -13.99 -25.77
N GLY A 19 -8.30 -13.71 -24.59
CA GLY A 19 -7.69 -12.77 -23.65
C GLY A 19 -6.26 -13.21 -23.36
N THR A 20 -5.30 -12.38 -23.67
CA THR A 20 -3.89 -12.57 -23.29
C THR A 20 -3.84 -12.62 -21.76
N LEU A 21 -3.58 -13.81 -21.20
CA LEU A 21 -3.23 -13.95 -19.79
C LEU A 21 -2.02 -13.07 -19.55
N ALA A 22 -2.17 -12.03 -18.73
CA ALA A 22 -1.06 -11.17 -18.34
C ALA A 22 0.02 -12.07 -17.71
N SER A 23 1.24 -12.01 -18.25
CA SER A 23 2.37 -12.74 -17.66
C SER A 23 2.54 -12.32 -16.20
N PRO A 24 2.86 -13.27 -15.30
CA PRO A 24 3.13 -12.93 -13.91
C PRO A 24 4.18 -11.82 -13.85
N GLN A 25 3.88 -10.73 -13.14
CA GLN A 25 4.84 -9.66 -12.96
C GLN A 25 6.04 -10.19 -12.18
N PRO A 26 7.28 -9.85 -12.57
CA PRO A 26 8.45 -10.30 -11.85
C PRO A 26 8.43 -9.75 -10.41
N VAL A 27 8.86 -10.59 -9.47
CA VAL A 27 8.97 -10.21 -8.05
C VAL A 27 9.91 -9.01 -7.93
N PRO A 28 9.49 -7.92 -7.26
CA PRO A 28 10.35 -6.77 -7.04
C PRO A 28 11.65 -7.13 -6.30
N LYS A 29 12.76 -6.53 -6.70
CA LYS A 29 14.07 -6.71 -6.05
C LYS A 29 14.24 -5.80 -4.82
N GLY A 30 13.45 -4.73 -4.75
CA GLY A 30 13.45 -3.78 -3.66
C GLY A 30 12.68 -4.26 -2.43
N HIS A 31 12.68 -3.42 -1.41
CA HIS A 31 12.00 -3.68 -0.15
C HIS A 31 10.96 -2.61 0.16
N LEU A 32 9.89 -2.97 0.89
CA LEU A 32 9.01 -1.98 1.49
C LEU A 32 9.28 -1.90 2.99
N VAL A 33 9.22 -0.67 3.54
CA VAL A 33 9.27 -0.38 4.98
C VAL A 33 7.95 0.28 5.36
N VAL A 34 6.98 -0.51 5.80
CA VAL A 34 5.60 -0.08 6.00
C VAL A 34 5.35 0.11 7.49
N VAL A 35 5.32 1.37 7.96
CA VAL A 35 5.25 1.71 9.40
C VAL A 35 3.85 2.15 9.80
N GLY A 36 3.32 1.58 10.86
CA GLY A 36 1.95 1.83 11.32
C GLY A 36 1.68 3.23 11.92
N GLY A 37 2.71 4.05 12.10
CA GLY A 37 2.58 5.40 12.69
C GLY A 37 3.08 5.49 14.13
N GLY A 38 2.75 6.58 14.83
CA GLY A 38 3.13 6.77 16.25
C GLY A 38 4.63 7.01 16.48
N GLY A 39 5.35 7.48 15.46
CA GLY A 39 6.81 7.59 15.43
C GLY A 39 7.47 6.38 14.76
N VAL A 40 8.76 6.49 14.48
CA VAL A 40 9.58 5.44 13.85
C VAL A 40 10.74 5.10 14.80
N PRO A 41 10.68 3.96 15.51
CA PRO A 41 11.75 3.52 16.40
C PRO A 41 13.09 3.33 15.68
N ASP A 42 14.19 3.50 16.42
CA ASP A 42 15.55 3.37 15.91
C ASP A 42 15.83 2.04 15.20
N VAL A 43 15.26 0.95 15.69
CA VAL A 43 15.41 -0.37 15.06
C VAL A 43 14.87 -0.39 13.63
N ILE A 44 13.76 0.32 13.37
CA ILE A 44 13.16 0.44 12.04
C ILE A 44 14.02 1.35 11.16
N LEU A 45 14.45 2.52 11.70
CA LEU A 45 15.29 3.46 10.97
C LEU A 45 16.62 2.83 10.53
N LYS A 46 17.31 2.16 11.43
CA LYS A 46 18.58 1.47 11.15
C LYS A 46 18.39 0.36 10.11
N ARG A 47 17.33 -0.44 10.26
CA ARG A 47 17.02 -1.50 9.28
C ARG A 47 16.75 -0.95 7.90
N ALA A 48 16.01 0.14 7.79
CA ALA A 48 15.75 0.81 6.51
C ALA A 48 17.03 1.34 5.84
N ILE A 49 17.93 1.95 6.62
CA ILE A 49 19.24 2.42 6.14
C ILE A 49 20.10 1.25 5.65
N GLU A 50 20.13 0.14 6.39
CA GLU A 50 20.84 -1.08 5.96
C GLU A 50 20.30 -1.60 4.62
N LEU A 51 18.98 -1.73 4.48
CA LEU A 51 18.33 -2.20 3.25
C LEU A 51 18.61 -1.27 2.06
N ALA A 52 18.76 0.02 2.31
CA ALA A 52 19.09 1.01 1.30
C ALA A 52 20.57 0.98 0.84
N GLY A 53 21.42 0.20 1.51
CA GLY A 53 22.85 0.10 1.20
C GLY A 53 23.76 0.88 2.15
N GLY A 54 23.24 1.33 3.28
CA GLY A 54 24.02 1.97 4.35
C GLY A 54 23.88 3.49 4.43
N PRO A 55 24.65 4.12 5.34
CA PRO A 55 24.49 5.53 5.70
C PRO A 55 24.63 6.55 4.55
N ALA A 56 25.41 6.25 3.53
CA ALA A 56 25.63 7.14 2.39
C ALA A 56 24.62 6.98 1.27
N ALA A 57 23.68 6.01 1.39
CA ALA A 57 22.65 5.76 0.41
C ALA A 57 21.74 7.00 0.20
N PRO A 58 21.44 7.39 -1.06
CA PRO A 58 20.58 8.55 -1.31
C PRO A 58 19.14 8.30 -0.85
N ILE A 59 18.66 9.11 0.09
CA ILE A 59 17.28 9.08 0.60
C ILE A 59 16.53 10.31 0.10
N VAL A 60 15.38 10.09 -0.54
CA VAL A 60 14.48 11.14 -1.01
C VAL A 60 13.17 11.07 -0.23
N VAL A 61 12.78 12.20 0.36
CA VAL A 61 11.56 12.32 1.17
C VAL A 61 10.52 13.13 0.40
N PHE A 62 9.27 12.64 0.38
CA PHE A 62 8.10 13.32 -0.17
C PHE A 62 7.10 13.64 0.95
N PRO A 63 7.11 14.87 1.52
CA PRO A 63 6.31 15.24 2.70
C PRO A 63 4.88 15.68 2.37
N GLN A 64 4.39 15.55 1.13
CA GLN A 64 3.14 16.13 0.64
C GLN A 64 1.86 15.58 1.29
N ALA A 65 1.96 14.54 2.10
CA ALA A 65 0.85 14.10 2.96
C ALA A 65 0.54 15.10 4.08
N SER A 66 1.52 15.89 4.51
CA SER A 66 1.40 16.82 5.65
C SER A 66 1.01 18.23 5.21
N GLU A 67 0.29 18.94 6.08
CA GLU A 67 0.02 20.37 5.96
C GLU A 67 1.06 21.23 6.70
N LEU A 68 1.89 20.61 7.53
CA LEU A 68 2.94 21.29 8.27
C LEU A 68 4.12 21.58 7.35
N ALA A 69 4.53 22.84 7.31
CA ALA A 69 5.56 23.30 6.39
C ALA A 69 6.96 22.71 6.68
N ASP A 70 7.21 22.31 7.91
CA ASP A 70 8.48 21.75 8.39
C ASP A 70 8.58 20.22 8.30
N THR A 71 7.52 19.54 7.87
CA THR A 71 7.51 18.05 7.81
C THR A 71 8.68 17.49 7.01
N GLY A 72 9.07 18.15 5.93
CA GLY A 72 10.22 17.75 5.12
C GLY A 72 11.53 17.81 5.92
N ASP A 73 11.77 18.91 6.60
CA ASP A 73 12.97 19.11 7.40
C ASP A 73 13.00 18.18 8.61
N VAL A 74 11.88 18.02 9.31
CA VAL A 74 11.74 17.07 10.43
C VAL A 74 12.04 15.64 9.98
N ALA A 75 11.57 15.24 8.81
CA ALA A 75 11.85 13.90 8.27
C ALA A 75 13.32 13.74 7.87
N VAL A 76 13.96 14.77 7.30
CA VAL A 76 15.40 14.77 7.00
C VAL A 76 16.22 14.64 8.28
N ASP A 77 15.87 15.39 9.32
CA ASP A 77 16.58 15.33 10.61
C ASP A 77 16.38 13.97 11.29
N MET A 78 15.19 13.39 11.22
CA MET A 78 14.95 12.02 11.71
C MET A 78 15.93 11.02 11.08
N TRP A 79 16.08 11.03 9.75
CA TRP A 79 16.97 10.12 9.05
C TRP A 79 18.46 10.42 9.35
N ARG A 80 18.84 11.70 9.45
CA ARG A 80 20.21 12.09 9.81
C ARG A 80 20.57 11.66 11.23
N ASN A 81 19.67 11.84 12.18
CA ASN A 81 19.85 11.40 13.57
C ASN A 81 19.98 9.87 13.67
N ALA A 82 19.37 9.12 12.75
CA ALA A 82 19.53 7.67 12.63
C ALA A 82 20.84 7.25 11.94
N GLY A 83 21.64 8.20 11.44
CA GLY A 83 22.94 7.96 10.82
C GLY A 83 23.02 8.10 9.30
N ALA A 84 21.92 8.43 8.61
CA ALA A 84 21.96 8.69 7.17
C ALA A 84 22.66 10.02 6.85
N THR A 85 23.57 10.02 5.87
CA THR A 85 24.36 11.22 5.52
C THR A 85 23.91 11.91 4.24
N ASN A 86 23.09 11.25 3.44
CA ASN A 86 22.63 11.74 2.12
C ASN A 86 21.10 11.73 2.04
N VAL A 87 20.47 12.72 2.69
CA VAL A 87 19.01 12.83 2.79
C VAL A 87 18.57 14.20 2.33
N LYS A 88 17.52 14.23 1.50
CA LYS A 88 16.84 15.46 1.10
C LYS A 88 15.33 15.23 0.97
N TRP A 89 14.56 16.27 1.19
CA TRP A 89 13.15 16.28 0.80
C TRP A 89 12.94 17.12 -0.47
N LEU A 90 11.86 16.86 -1.19
CA LEU A 90 11.54 17.54 -2.44
C LEU A 90 10.10 18.02 -2.46
N PRO A 91 9.87 19.28 -2.85
CA PRO A 91 8.55 19.71 -3.30
C PRO A 91 8.22 19.04 -4.65
N LEU A 92 6.93 18.87 -4.95
CA LEU A 92 6.47 18.36 -6.25
C LEU A 92 6.15 19.50 -7.24
N THR A 93 6.58 20.73 -6.95
CA THR A 93 6.42 21.89 -7.84
C THR A 93 7.28 21.77 -9.11
N ASP A 94 8.38 21.01 -9.05
CA ASP A 94 9.20 20.61 -10.20
C ASP A 94 9.17 19.07 -10.33
N ALA A 95 8.23 18.57 -11.12
CA ALA A 95 8.08 17.15 -11.36
C ALA A 95 9.28 16.52 -12.10
N ALA A 96 10.01 17.29 -12.91
CA ALA A 96 11.19 16.78 -13.62
C ALA A 96 12.35 16.54 -12.64
N ALA A 97 12.64 17.52 -11.77
CA ALA A 97 13.63 17.36 -10.71
C ALA A 97 13.26 16.23 -9.74
N ALA A 98 11.97 16.09 -9.39
CA ALA A 98 11.50 15.01 -8.53
C ALA A 98 11.73 13.63 -9.17
N ARG A 99 11.37 13.43 -10.45
CA ARG A 99 11.67 12.18 -11.17
C ARG A 99 13.16 11.88 -11.22
N GLN A 100 13.98 12.87 -11.56
CA GLN A 100 15.43 12.70 -11.60
C GLN A 100 16.01 12.30 -10.22
N ALA A 101 15.51 12.87 -9.15
CA ALA A 101 15.94 12.51 -7.81
C ALA A 101 15.54 11.08 -7.44
N VAL A 102 14.34 10.64 -7.80
CA VAL A 102 13.88 9.26 -7.58
C VAL A 102 14.71 8.26 -8.41
N GLU A 103 15.12 8.59 -9.64
CA GLU A 103 15.99 7.72 -10.44
C GLU A 103 17.31 7.37 -9.74
N SER A 104 17.86 8.29 -8.99
CA SER A 104 19.11 8.08 -8.23
C SER A 104 18.91 7.64 -6.78
N ALA A 105 17.66 7.61 -6.30
CA ALA A 105 17.37 7.25 -4.92
C ALA A 105 17.60 5.75 -4.67
N ALA A 106 18.25 5.43 -3.55
CA ALA A 106 18.28 4.10 -2.98
C ALA A 106 17.09 3.87 -2.03
N PHE A 107 16.56 4.97 -1.46
CA PHE A 107 15.40 4.91 -0.58
C PHE A 107 14.47 6.10 -0.82
N ILE A 108 13.18 5.82 -0.96
CA ILE A 108 12.10 6.79 -1.08
C ILE A 108 11.22 6.71 0.18
N TRP A 109 11.00 7.85 0.86
CA TRP A 109 10.26 7.89 2.11
C TRP A 109 9.07 8.82 2.07
N PHE A 110 7.92 8.36 2.61
CA PHE A 110 6.68 9.11 2.76
C PHE A 110 6.35 9.29 4.24
N PRO A 111 6.43 10.51 4.80
CA PRO A 111 5.95 10.82 6.15
C PRO A 111 4.43 10.64 6.29
N GLY A 112 3.95 10.84 7.54
CA GLY A 112 2.53 10.82 7.85
C GLY A 112 1.79 12.09 7.40
N GLY A 113 0.47 12.06 7.56
CA GLY A 113 -0.47 13.12 7.20
C GLY A 113 -1.75 12.53 6.60
N ASP A 114 -2.18 13.07 5.47
CA ASP A 114 -3.31 12.60 4.67
C ASP A 114 -2.83 11.92 3.38
N GLN A 115 -3.07 10.64 3.26
CA GLN A 115 -2.69 9.84 2.10
C GLN A 115 -3.37 10.31 0.80
N SER A 116 -4.57 10.86 0.88
CA SER A 116 -5.27 11.38 -0.29
C SER A 116 -4.59 12.63 -0.84
N LYS A 117 -4.04 13.48 0.04
CA LYS A 117 -3.24 14.65 -0.37
C LYS A 117 -1.94 14.23 -1.05
N LEU A 118 -1.26 13.21 -0.51
CA LEU A 118 -0.04 12.68 -1.14
C LEU A 118 -0.34 12.15 -2.55
N MET A 119 -1.37 11.31 -2.69
CA MET A 119 -1.75 10.77 -4.00
C MET A 119 -2.16 11.87 -4.98
N LYS A 120 -2.94 12.86 -4.52
CA LYS A 120 -3.30 14.04 -5.34
C LYS A 120 -2.08 14.85 -5.77
N ALA A 121 -1.10 15.02 -4.89
CA ALA A 121 0.14 15.75 -5.24
C ALA A 121 0.97 15.01 -6.31
N PHE A 122 0.83 13.70 -6.41
CA PHE A 122 1.50 12.89 -7.45
C PHE A 122 0.78 12.91 -8.80
N GLU A 123 -0.48 13.33 -8.88
CA GLU A 123 -1.25 13.34 -10.14
C GLU A 123 -0.52 14.13 -11.24
N GLY A 124 -0.36 13.52 -12.41
CA GLY A 124 0.27 14.14 -13.59
C GLY A 124 1.77 14.38 -13.49
N THR A 125 2.44 14.02 -12.37
CA THR A 125 3.89 14.25 -12.20
C THR A 125 4.76 13.19 -12.86
N GLY A 126 4.26 11.98 -13.09
CA GLY A 126 5.04 10.82 -13.53
C GLY A 126 6.01 10.28 -12.47
N VAL A 127 5.96 10.80 -11.24
CA VAL A 127 6.81 10.33 -10.13
C VAL A 127 6.42 8.93 -9.65
N PRO A 128 5.11 8.57 -9.52
CA PRO A 128 4.70 7.22 -9.12
C PRO A 128 5.24 6.11 -10.02
N GLU A 129 5.28 6.34 -11.32
CA GLU A 129 5.80 5.39 -12.31
C GLU A 129 7.29 5.15 -12.11
N VAL A 130 8.05 6.22 -11.82
CA VAL A 130 9.48 6.13 -11.51
C VAL A 130 9.71 5.39 -10.20
N ILE A 131 8.94 5.70 -9.14
CA ILE A 131 9.00 5.01 -7.86
C ILE A 131 8.74 3.50 -8.06
N SER A 132 7.68 3.14 -8.77
CA SER A 132 7.33 1.75 -9.03
C SER A 132 8.43 1.01 -9.80
N ARG A 133 9.03 1.64 -10.80
CA ARG A 133 10.18 1.08 -11.53
C ARG A 133 11.38 0.89 -10.60
N ARG A 134 11.77 1.93 -9.84
CA ARG A 134 12.89 1.88 -8.92
C ARG A 134 12.72 0.80 -7.85
N TYR A 135 11.50 0.62 -7.32
CA TYR A 135 11.18 -0.48 -6.41
C TYR A 135 11.42 -1.85 -7.07
N ARG A 136 10.93 -2.04 -8.30
CA ARG A 136 11.19 -3.29 -9.05
C ARG A 136 12.68 -3.53 -9.26
N ASP A 137 13.48 -2.48 -9.47
CA ASP A 137 14.91 -2.54 -9.76
C ASP A 137 15.79 -2.67 -8.51
N GLY A 138 15.22 -2.53 -7.29
CA GLY A 138 15.94 -2.78 -6.04
C GLY A 138 15.95 -1.64 -5.04
N ALA A 139 15.33 -0.49 -5.32
CA ALA A 139 15.23 0.57 -4.34
C ALA A 139 14.29 0.19 -3.17
N VAL A 140 14.58 0.73 -2.00
CA VAL A 140 13.67 0.67 -0.85
C VAL A 140 12.60 1.76 -1.01
N VAL A 141 11.35 1.42 -0.71
CA VAL A 141 10.27 2.41 -0.57
C VAL A 141 9.65 2.23 0.80
N GLY A 142 9.46 3.32 1.53
CA GLY A 142 8.89 3.23 2.86
C GLY A 142 8.01 4.41 3.19
N GLY A 143 7.22 4.25 4.24
CA GLY A 143 6.39 5.33 4.75
C GLY A 143 5.75 4.99 6.08
N THR A 144 5.33 6.04 6.78
CA THR A 144 4.66 5.91 8.08
C THR A 144 3.26 6.48 8.01
N SER A 145 2.29 5.87 8.69
CA SER A 145 0.90 6.33 8.75
C SER A 145 0.30 6.50 7.34
N ALA A 146 0.02 7.72 6.89
CA ALA A 146 -0.44 7.99 5.52
C ALA A 146 0.53 7.43 4.46
N GLY A 147 1.85 7.55 4.69
CA GLY A 147 2.87 6.97 3.82
C GLY A 147 2.88 5.45 3.78
N ALA A 148 2.39 4.77 4.82
CA ALA A 148 2.16 3.32 4.80
C ALA A 148 0.92 2.95 3.98
N ALA A 149 -0.16 3.71 4.13
CA ALA A 149 -1.43 3.44 3.45
C ALA A 149 -1.30 3.47 1.92
N VAL A 150 -0.48 4.38 1.37
CA VAL A 150 -0.29 4.51 -0.09
C VAL A 150 0.41 3.31 -0.74
N MET A 151 0.99 2.39 0.04
CA MET A 151 1.66 1.19 -0.50
C MET A 151 0.67 0.22 -1.17
N SER A 152 -0.58 0.21 -0.73
CA SER A 152 -1.64 -0.65 -1.29
C SER A 152 -2.10 -0.17 -2.66
N ALA A 153 -2.66 -1.07 -3.47
CA ALA A 153 -3.41 -0.71 -4.67
C ALA A 153 -4.80 -0.18 -4.29
N ILE A 154 -5.50 -0.87 -3.37
CA ILE A 154 -6.72 -0.38 -2.71
C ILE A 154 -6.31 0.30 -1.41
N MET A 155 -6.25 1.61 -1.43
CA MET A 155 -5.79 2.43 -0.32
C MET A 155 -6.97 2.86 0.56
N LEU A 156 -6.89 2.56 1.86
CA LEU A 156 -7.81 3.10 2.85
C LEU A 156 -7.69 4.62 2.94
N THR A 157 -8.83 5.32 2.87
CA THR A 157 -8.90 6.75 3.19
C THR A 157 -9.20 6.97 4.68
N GLY A 158 -9.45 8.22 5.11
CA GLY A 158 -9.78 8.53 6.51
C GLY A 158 -11.17 8.06 6.96
N ASP A 159 -12.13 8.02 6.03
CA ASP A 159 -13.54 7.80 6.33
C ASP A 159 -13.88 6.32 6.48
N ALA A 160 -14.39 5.95 7.66
CA ALA A 160 -14.84 4.58 7.94
C ALA A 160 -15.74 4.54 9.16
N ASP A 161 -16.65 3.57 9.20
CA ASP A 161 -17.37 3.19 10.42
C ASP A 161 -16.48 2.27 11.27
N LEU A 162 -16.00 2.79 12.40
CA LEU A 162 -15.19 2.02 13.36
C LEU A 162 -16.04 1.22 14.37
N GLN A 163 -17.34 1.46 14.41
CA GLN A 163 -18.25 0.82 15.38
C GLN A 163 -18.88 -0.46 14.83
N SER A 164 -18.76 -0.71 13.53
CA SER A 164 -19.41 -1.86 12.90
C SER A 164 -18.68 -2.40 11.69
N ILE A 165 -18.95 -3.65 11.36
CA ILE A 165 -18.49 -4.30 10.12
C ILE A 165 -19.64 -4.21 9.13
N THR A 166 -19.57 -3.21 8.24
CA THR A 166 -20.67 -2.85 7.34
C THR A 166 -20.16 -2.74 5.91
N VAL A 167 -20.90 -3.35 4.98
CA VAL A 167 -20.57 -3.33 3.54
C VAL A 167 -20.66 -1.90 2.99
N GLY A 168 -19.59 -1.44 2.31
CA GLY A 168 -19.52 -0.12 1.70
C GLY A 168 -19.33 1.05 2.67
N ALA A 169 -19.10 0.79 3.97
CA ALA A 169 -18.92 1.84 4.98
C ALA A 169 -17.50 2.40 5.03
N THR A 170 -16.54 1.72 4.44
CA THR A 170 -15.14 2.14 4.40
C THR A 170 -14.77 2.67 3.03
N LYS A 171 -14.34 3.94 2.97
CA LYS A 171 -13.96 4.55 1.70
C LYS A 171 -12.52 4.21 1.32
N THR A 172 -12.32 4.01 0.04
CA THR A 172 -11.02 3.70 -0.56
C THR A 172 -10.71 4.63 -1.71
N ALA A 173 -9.43 4.68 -2.07
CA ALA A 173 -8.92 5.32 -3.28
C ALA A 173 -7.78 4.47 -3.86
N ALA A 174 -7.32 4.83 -5.05
CA ALA A 174 -6.11 4.21 -5.60
C ALA A 174 -4.87 4.67 -4.83
N GLY A 175 -4.02 3.72 -4.44
CA GLY A 175 -2.69 3.99 -3.92
C GLY A 175 -1.60 3.73 -4.97
N LEU A 176 -0.35 3.61 -4.53
CA LEU A 176 0.80 3.36 -5.42
C LEU A 176 0.86 1.92 -5.96
N GLY A 177 0.14 0.98 -5.32
CA GLY A 177 0.12 -0.42 -5.75
C GLY A 177 1.48 -1.12 -5.64
N LEU A 178 2.32 -0.73 -4.68
CA LEU A 178 3.62 -1.36 -4.45
C LEU A 178 3.50 -2.69 -3.70
N TRP A 179 2.40 -2.86 -2.96
CA TRP A 179 2.00 -4.11 -2.30
C TRP A 179 0.56 -4.48 -2.72
N PRO A 180 0.38 -4.93 -3.96
CA PRO A 180 -0.95 -5.05 -4.57
C PRO A 180 -1.84 -6.13 -3.94
N GLU A 181 -1.24 -7.15 -3.31
CA GLU A 181 -1.96 -8.26 -2.66
C GLU A 181 -2.49 -7.88 -1.27
N VAL A 182 -2.24 -6.63 -0.82
CA VAL A 182 -2.51 -6.21 0.56
C VAL A 182 -3.27 -4.90 0.63
N ILE A 183 -4.24 -4.85 1.54
CA ILE A 183 -4.80 -3.60 2.06
C ILE A 183 -4.08 -3.28 3.37
N VAL A 184 -3.28 -2.20 3.36
CA VAL A 184 -2.57 -1.74 4.56
C VAL A 184 -3.48 -0.83 5.37
N ASP A 185 -3.64 -1.15 6.66
CA ASP A 185 -4.22 -0.26 7.66
C ASP A 185 -3.18 0.12 8.72
N GLN A 186 -3.18 1.36 9.13
CA GLN A 186 -2.18 1.94 10.02
C GLN A 186 -2.80 2.47 11.33
N HIS A 187 -2.00 2.66 12.40
CA HIS A 187 -2.48 2.92 13.78
C HIS A 187 -3.55 1.91 14.20
N HIS A 188 -3.38 0.66 13.80
CA HIS A 188 -4.50 -0.30 13.69
C HIS A 188 -5.14 -0.62 15.03
N LEU A 189 -4.37 -1.04 16.00
CA LEU A 189 -4.87 -1.34 17.36
C LEU A 189 -5.10 -0.05 18.13
N LYS A 190 -4.15 0.88 18.06
CA LYS A 190 -4.21 2.15 18.81
C LYS A 190 -5.49 2.93 18.54
N ARG A 191 -5.97 2.93 17.31
CA ARG A 191 -7.19 3.64 16.90
C ARG A 191 -8.40 2.72 16.69
N GLN A 192 -8.34 1.46 17.16
CA GLN A 192 -9.44 0.48 17.12
C GLN A 192 -10.02 0.29 15.70
N ARG A 193 -9.15 0.10 14.70
CA ARG A 193 -9.51 0.10 13.27
C ARG A 193 -9.87 -1.26 12.69
N GLN A 194 -10.04 -2.29 13.54
CA GLN A 194 -10.27 -3.67 13.12
C GLN A 194 -11.53 -3.81 12.25
N SER A 195 -12.63 -3.15 12.62
CA SER A 195 -13.89 -3.22 11.89
C SER A 195 -13.79 -2.74 10.46
N ARG A 196 -13.07 -1.62 10.21
CA ARG A 196 -12.93 -1.09 8.85
C ARG A 196 -12.07 -1.98 7.96
N LEU A 197 -10.99 -2.59 8.49
CA LEU A 197 -10.15 -3.50 7.74
C LEU A 197 -10.88 -4.81 7.44
N ILE A 198 -11.62 -5.36 8.42
CA ILE A 198 -12.46 -6.55 8.20
C ILE A 198 -13.51 -6.25 7.12
N SER A 199 -14.20 -5.11 7.18
CA SER A 199 -15.21 -4.74 6.18
C SER A 199 -14.62 -4.79 4.77
N LEU A 200 -13.46 -4.15 4.55
CA LEU A 200 -12.81 -4.13 3.23
C LEU A 200 -12.30 -5.49 2.77
N VAL A 201 -11.75 -6.29 3.67
CA VAL A 201 -11.30 -7.64 3.32
C VAL A 201 -12.46 -8.52 2.90
N LEU A 202 -13.65 -8.35 3.49
CA LEU A 202 -14.86 -9.06 3.08
C LEU A 202 -15.42 -8.56 1.73
N GLU A 203 -15.20 -7.31 1.38
CA GLU A 203 -15.56 -6.73 0.08
C GLU A 203 -14.56 -7.10 -1.03
N HIS A 204 -13.30 -7.35 -0.64
CA HIS A 204 -12.20 -7.70 -1.54
C HIS A 204 -11.53 -9.03 -1.12
N PRO A 205 -12.24 -10.16 -1.15
CA PRO A 205 -11.79 -11.41 -0.51
C PRO A 205 -10.58 -12.07 -1.16
N THR A 206 -10.08 -11.56 -2.27
CA THR A 206 -8.83 -12.01 -2.90
C THR A 206 -7.59 -11.29 -2.34
N ILE A 207 -7.79 -10.24 -1.52
CA ILE A 207 -6.74 -9.39 -0.97
C ILE A 207 -6.65 -9.61 0.55
N VAL A 208 -5.43 -9.60 1.08
CA VAL A 208 -5.17 -9.77 2.51
C VAL A 208 -5.16 -8.41 3.22
N GLY A 209 -5.82 -8.30 4.36
CA GLY A 209 -5.73 -7.12 5.21
C GLY A 209 -4.51 -7.19 6.15
N VAL A 210 -3.67 -6.15 6.16
CA VAL A 210 -2.53 -6.05 7.08
C VAL A 210 -2.66 -4.78 7.91
N GLY A 211 -3.10 -4.96 9.16
CA GLY A 211 -3.26 -3.89 10.14
C GLY A 211 -2.00 -3.73 10.97
N ILE A 212 -1.22 -2.67 10.72
CA ILE A 212 0.05 -2.38 11.41
C ILE A 212 -0.20 -1.36 12.50
N ASP A 213 0.20 -1.70 13.73
CA ASP A 213 0.02 -0.78 14.86
C ASP A 213 1.19 0.22 14.97
N GLU A 214 1.04 1.19 15.88
CA GLU A 214 2.03 2.23 16.09
C GLU A 214 3.40 1.67 16.47
N ARG A 215 4.46 2.39 16.07
CA ARG A 215 5.87 2.07 16.38
C ARG A 215 6.32 0.69 15.90
N THR A 216 5.63 0.15 14.89
CA THR A 216 5.83 -1.20 14.34
C THR A 216 5.85 -1.12 12.82
N ALA A 217 6.66 -1.96 12.18
CA ALA A 217 6.78 -2.03 10.74
C ALA A 217 6.68 -3.45 10.20
N ALA A 218 6.11 -3.58 9.00
CA ALA A 218 6.31 -4.72 8.13
C ALA A 218 7.43 -4.38 7.12
N ILE A 219 8.47 -5.20 7.12
CA ILE A 219 9.57 -5.16 6.13
C ILE A 219 9.25 -6.18 5.05
N VAL A 220 8.88 -5.71 3.87
CA VAL A 220 8.42 -6.57 2.77
C VAL A 220 9.57 -6.85 1.80
N SER A 221 9.74 -8.11 1.44
CA SER A 221 10.75 -8.60 0.48
C SER A 221 10.10 -9.65 -0.43
N GLY A 222 9.71 -9.24 -1.61
CA GLY A 222 8.91 -10.08 -2.50
C GLY A 222 7.60 -10.53 -1.83
N PRO A 223 7.27 -11.84 -1.82
CA PRO A 223 6.02 -12.33 -1.22
C PRO A 223 6.07 -12.43 0.32
N ARG A 224 7.23 -12.23 0.92
CA ARG A 224 7.46 -12.37 2.37
C ARG A 224 7.54 -11.02 3.04
N PHE A 225 7.10 -10.98 4.29
CA PHE A 225 7.38 -9.85 5.16
C PHE A 225 7.76 -10.32 6.57
N GLU A 226 8.55 -9.52 7.27
CA GLU A 226 8.92 -9.69 8.67
C GLU A 226 8.46 -8.47 9.49
N ILE A 227 8.20 -8.68 10.78
CA ILE A 227 7.77 -7.63 11.70
C ILE A 227 8.93 -7.19 12.56
N ILE A 228 9.13 -5.87 12.66
CA ILE A 228 10.05 -5.24 13.60
C ILE A 228 9.34 -4.08 14.31
N GLY A 229 9.80 -3.75 15.51
CA GLY A 229 9.21 -2.66 16.31
C GLY A 229 8.64 -3.14 17.63
N GLU A 230 7.65 -2.39 18.16
CA GLU A 230 7.26 -2.48 19.57
C GLU A 230 5.87 -3.08 19.81
N SER A 231 5.00 -3.10 18.79
CA SER A 231 3.62 -3.58 18.91
C SER A 231 3.34 -4.77 17.99
N SER A 232 2.13 -4.92 17.53
CA SER A 232 1.65 -6.08 16.76
C SER A 232 1.15 -5.69 15.37
N VAL A 233 1.14 -6.67 14.50
CA VAL A 233 0.50 -6.63 13.18
C VAL A 233 -0.59 -7.69 13.14
N LEU A 234 -1.79 -7.29 12.75
CA LEU A 234 -2.90 -8.21 12.50
C LEU A 234 -2.97 -8.49 10.99
N VAL A 235 -3.01 -9.77 10.65
CA VAL A 235 -3.23 -10.19 9.26
C VAL A 235 -4.60 -10.86 9.16
N ILE A 236 -5.47 -10.31 8.33
CA ILE A 236 -6.85 -10.78 8.12
C ILE A 236 -6.95 -11.35 6.71
N ASP A 237 -7.18 -12.64 6.62
CA ASP A 237 -7.27 -13.38 5.35
C ASP A 237 -8.65 -14.00 5.19
N ALA A 238 -9.44 -13.49 4.24
CA ALA A 238 -10.75 -14.00 3.89
C ALA A 238 -10.78 -14.82 2.60
N ARG A 239 -9.64 -15.15 1.99
CA ARG A 239 -9.56 -15.88 0.71
C ARG A 239 -10.20 -17.26 0.75
N ARG A 240 -10.36 -17.84 1.94
CA ARG A 240 -11.06 -19.13 2.17
C ARG A 240 -12.32 -18.98 2.98
N ALA A 241 -12.70 -17.75 3.33
CA ALA A 241 -13.90 -17.48 4.11
C ALA A 241 -15.18 -17.76 3.33
N LYS A 242 -16.22 -18.13 4.05
CA LYS A 242 -17.59 -18.25 3.52
C LYS A 242 -18.30 -16.92 3.78
N ILE A 243 -18.32 -16.07 2.77
CA ILE A 243 -18.90 -14.73 2.84
C ILE A 243 -20.35 -14.79 2.35
N GLU A 244 -21.27 -14.26 3.15
CA GLU A 244 -22.66 -14.12 2.76
C GLU A 244 -22.85 -12.79 2.02
N PRO A 245 -23.31 -12.80 0.76
CA PRO A 245 -23.58 -11.57 0.02
C PRO A 245 -24.57 -10.67 0.76
N ARG A 246 -24.24 -9.38 0.91
CA ARG A 246 -25.07 -8.37 1.56
C ARG A 246 -25.10 -7.09 0.73
N ALA A 247 -26.21 -6.36 0.80
CA ALA A 247 -26.31 -5.07 0.15
C ALA A 247 -25.43 -4.01 0.86
N PRO A 248 -24.96 -2.97 0.14
CA PRO A 248 -24.30 -1.83 0.75
C PRO A 248 -25.13 -1.25 1.92
N GLY A 249 -24.47 -0.92 3.02
CA GLY A 249 -25.08 -0.47 4.27
C GLY A 249 -25.57 -1.57 5.20
N ALA A 250 -25.63 -2.83 4.76
CA ALA A 250 -25.95 -3.96 5.61
C ALA A 250 -24.74 -4.42 6.44
N ARG A 251 -24.99 -5.10 7.55
CA ARG A 251 -23.93 -5.75 8.34
C ARG A 251 -23.31 -6.87 7.51
N ALA A 252 -21.99 -6.88 7.40
CA ALA A 252 -21.28 -7.95 6.73
C ALA A 252 -21.38 -9.26 7.54
N ALA A 253 -21.40 -10.39 6.85
CA ALA A 253 -21.46 -11.71 7.49
C ALA A 253 -20.51 -12.67 6.79
N ALA A 254 -19.64 -13.32 7.55
CA ALA A 254 -18.71 -14.31 7.06
C ALA A 254 -18.32 -15.32 8.16
N ARG A 255 -17.84 -16.48 7.74
CA ARG A 255 -17.26 -17.53 8.59
C ARG A 255 -15.92 -17.97 8.03
N ASP A 256 -15.11 -18.58 8.88
CA ASP A 256 -13.81 -19.16 8.50
C ASP A 256 -12.80 -18.08 8.00
N ILE A 257 -12.88 -16.86 8.56
CA ILE A 257 -11.86 -15.82 8.35
C ILE A 257 -10.61 -16.23 9.15
N THR A 258 -9.44 -16.20 8.53
CA THR A 258 -8.18 -16.46 9.22
C THR A 258 -7.61 -15.15 9.78
N LEU A 259 -7.25 -15.16 11.05
CA LEU A 259 -6.58 -14.05 11.74
C LEU A 259 -5.22 -14.52 12.24
N HIS A 260 -4.17 -13.77 11.89
CA HIS A 260 -2.85 -13.93 12.50
C HIS A 260 -2.51 -12.68 13.32
N VAL A 261 -1.84 -12.87 14.43
CA VAL A 261 -1.26 -11.82 15.27
C VAL A 261 0.24 -12.01 15.26
N LEU A 262 0.96 -11.06 14.67
CA LEU A 262 2.41 -11.12 14.50
C LEU A 262 3.07 -10.03 15.33
N THR A 263 4.23 -10.34 15.92
CA THR A 263 5.07 -9.40 16.66
C THR A 263 6.50 -9.43 16.13
N ALA A 264 7.36 -8.56 16.66
CA ALA A 264 8.76 -8.48 16.24
C ALA A 264 9.45 -9.85 16.22
N GLY A 265 10.20 -10.12 15.16
CA GLY A 265 10.87 -11.40 14.89
C GLY A 265 9.98 -12.44 14.18
N MET A 266 8.68 -12.21 14.07
CA MET A 266 7.78 -13.05 13.28
C MET A 266 7.67 -12.54 11.85
N GLY A 267 7.27 -13.41 10.95
CA GLY A 267 6.98 -13.05 9.55
C GLY A 267 6.10 -14.08 8.89
N MET A 268 5.60 -13.75 7.73
CA MET A 268 4.84 -14.70 6.90
C MET A 268 5.00 -14.41 5.41
N GLU A 269 4.51 -15.34 4.62
CA GLU A 269 4.44 -15.23 3.16
C GLU A 269 2.99 -15.09 2.74
N ILE A 270 2.70 -14.06 1.92
CA ILE A 270 1.41 -13.93 1.25
C ILE A 270 1.55 -14.64 -0.10
N LYS A 271 0.97 -15.83 -0.17
CA LYS A 271 0.90 -16.61 -1.43
C LYS A 271 -0.33 -16.16 -2.22
N ASN A 272 -0.15 -15.96 -3.51
CA ASN A 272 -1.23 -15.74 -4.46
C ASN A 272 -2.06 -17.03 -4.67
#